data_dc46be7a211e1588009679735c6367f9
#
_entry.id   dc46be7a211e1588009679735c6367f9
#
_cell.length_a   1.000
_cell.length_b   1.000
_cell.length_c   1.000
_cell.angle_alpha   90.00
_cell.angle_beta   90.00
_cell.angle_gamma   90.00
#
_symmetry.space_group_name_H-M   'P 1'
#
loop_
_entity.id
_entity.type
_entity.pdbx_description
1 polymer ?
#
loop_
_entity_poly.entity_id
_entity_poly.type
_entity_poly.pdbx_seq_one_letter_code
_entity_poly.pdbx_strand_id
1 'polypeptide(L)'
;LAAVGIDALVVGPGSSLTYFTGAEWWLSERFFGMVLFRAGDPVWVTPAFERDRALEQIRIGDDVRAWQEDASPWRLVAGALEDRGVATGSVGIEETMPFAFSDGIAQAAPAAQLTSGTPVTAGCRMVKDAHERALMHRAAEITRRAHRAVFASLREGTTVKEARSWCATAHRRLGVRG
;
A
#
# COMPACT_ATOMS: atom_id res chain seq x y z
N LEU A 1 15.94 1.09 -4.89
CA LEU A 1 16.35 -0.31 -4.71
C LEU A 1 17.88 -0.46 -4.78
N ALA A 2 18.52 -0.07 -5.88
CA ALA A 2 19.96 -0.27 -6.07
C ALA A 2 20.82 0.32 -4.93
N ALA A 3 20.52 1.53 -4.49
CA ALA A 3 21.27 2.23 -3.43
C ALA A 3 21.28 1.49 -2.07
N VAL A 4 20.35 0.58 -1.84
CA VAL A 4 20.21 -0.18 -0.58
C VAL A 4 20.43 -1.69 -0.78
N GLY A 5 20.93 -2.11 -1.94
CA GLY A 5 21.27 -3.50 -2.23
C GLY A 5 20.07 -4.45 -2.39
N ILE A 6 18.87 -3.94 -2.64
CA ILE A 6 17.66 -4.72 -2.85
C ILE A 6 17.42 -4.90 -4.36
N ASP A 7 17.18 -6.13 -4.81
CA ASP A 7 16.94 -6.49 -6.21
C ASP A 7 15.47 -6.38 -6.60
N ALA A 8 14.58 -6.81 -5.70
CA ALA A 8 13.14 -6.67 -5.85
C ALA A 8 12.50 -6.23 -4.52
N LEU A 9 11.35 -5.56 -4.60
CA LEU A 9 10.55 -5.15 -3.45
C LEU A 9 9.12 -5.65 -3.62
N VAL A 10 8.65 -6.44 -2.68
CA VAL A 10 7.24 -6.86 -2.63
C VAL A 10 6.47 -5.87 -1.77
N VAL A 11 5.43 -5.29 -2.35
CA VAL A 11 4.56 -4.30 -1.71
C VAL A 11 3.13 -4.84 -1.70
N GLY A 12 2.60 -5.04 -0.51
CA GLY A 12 1.21 -5.45 -0.28
C GLY A 12 0.25 -4.26 -0.16
N PRO A 13 -1.04 -4.54 0.14
CA PRO A 13 -2.04 -3.50 0.32
C PRO A 13 -1.70 -2.56 1.47
N GLY A 14 -1.91 -1.28 1.27
CA GLY A 14 -1.66 -0.27 2.31
C GLY A 14 -1.08 1.04 1.77
N SER A 15 -0.59 1.84 2.70
CA SER A 15 -0.14 3.20 2.38
C SER A 15 1.08 3.25 1.45
N SER A 16 1.96 2.24 1.50
CA SER A 16 3.11 2.16 0.58
C SER A 16 2.65 1.87 -0.85
N LEU A 17 1.70 0.96 -1.04
CA LEU A 17 1.12 0.69 -2.35
C LEU A 17 0.47 1.94 -2.94
N THR A 18 -0.39 2.60 -2.16
CA THR A 18 -1.04 3.85 -2.60
C THR A 18 -0.01 4.95 -2.92
N TYR A 19 1.03 5.08 -2.10
CA TYR A 19 2.08 6.07 -2.33
C TYR A 19 2.82 5.86 -3.66
N PHE A 20 3.21 4.63 -3.96
CA PHE A 20 3.98 4.33 -5.18
C PHE A 20 3.14 4.25 -6.45
N THR A 21 1.84 3.92 -6.34
CA THR A 21 1.04 3.55 -7.51
C THR A 21 -0.29 4.30 -7.65
N GLY A 22 -0.76 4.92 -6.57
CA GLY A 22 -2.11 5.47 -6.48
C GLY A 22 -3.22 4.42 -6.29
N ALA A 23 -2.90 3.12 -6.32
CA ALA A 23 -3.90 2.07 -6.12
C ALA A 23 -4.34 2.01 -4.65
N GLU A 24 -5.64 2.07 -4.42
CA GLU A 24 -6.25 1.95 -3.10
C GLU A 24 -6.77 0.53 -2.91
N TRP A 25 -6.07 -0.26 -2.09
CA TRP A 25 -6.46 -1.63 -1.79
C TRP A 25 -6.37 -1.91 -0.30
N TRP A 26 -7.40 -2.56 0.24
CA TRP A 26 -7.47 -2.89 1.67
C TRP A 26 -6.82 -4.24 1.93
N LEU A 27 -6.11 -4.33 3.05
CA LEU A 27 -5.54 -5.59 3.51
C LEU A 27 -6.66 -6.56 3.86
N SER A 28 -6.58 -7.77 3.30
CA SER A 28 -7.44 -8.91 3.59
C SER A 28 -6.57 -10.17 3.76
N GLU A 29 -7.19 -11.31 3.96
CA GLU A 29 -6.52 -12.61 3.96
C GLU A 29 -5.99 -13.02 2.57
N ARG A 30 -6.49 -12.39 1.51
CA ARG A 30 -6.09 -12.65 0.12
C ARG A 30 -5.01 -11.69 -0.31
N PHE A 31 -3.95 -12.25 -0.87
CA PHE A 31 -2.84 -11.44 -1.34
C PHE A 31 -3.21 -10.69 -2.63
N PHE A 32 -3.12 -9.38 -2.54
CA PHE A 32 -2.99 -8.45 -3.66
C PHE A 32 -1.71 -7.63 -3.46
N GLY A 33 -0.96 -7.38 -4.52
CA GLY A 33 0.24 -6.55 -4.39
C GLY A 33 1.05 -6.50 -5.66
N MET A 34 2.21 -5.89 -5.56
CA MET A 34 3.16 -5.80 -6.67
C MET A 34 4.56 -6.25 -6.25
N VAL A 35 5.32 -6.73 -7.24
CA VAL A 35 6.75 -6.94 -7.15
C VAL A 35 7.43 -5.87 -8.01
N LEU A 36 8.13 -4.97 -7.37
CA LEU A 36 8.89 -3.90 -8.02
C LEU A 36 10.35 -4.33 -8.18
N PHE A 37 10.94 -4.12 -9.34
CA PHE A 37 12.31 -4.49 -9.68
C PHE A 37 13.21 -3.26 -9.83
N ARG A 38 14.53 -3.44 -9.87
CA ARG A 38 15.49 -2.34 -10.12
C ARG A 38 15.28 -1.69 -11.48
N ALA A 39 14.83 -2.45 -12.47
CA ALA A 39 14.54 -2.00 -13.82
C ALA A 39 13.32 -2.71 -14.39
N GLY A 40 12.63 -2.05 -15.32
CA GLY A 40 11.40 -2.53 -15.92
C GLY A 40 10.16 -2.27 -15.06
N ASP A 41 9.02 -2.65 -15.62
CA ASP A 41 7.73 -2.46 -14.97
C ASP A 41 7.49 -3.45 -13.84
N PRO A 42 6.68 -3.09 -12.84
CA PRO A 42 6.29 -3.99 -11.78
C PRO A 42 5.43 -5.14 -12.32
N VAL A 43 5.47 -6.26 -11.60
CA VAL A 43 4.54 -7.37 -11.79
C VAL A 43 3.49 -7.30 -10.68
N TRP A 44 2.22 -7.35 -11.07
CA TRP A 44 1.09 -7.35 -10.15
C TRP A 44 0.60 -8.78 -9.91
N VAL A 45 0.20 -9.07 -8.68
CA VAL A 45 -0.40 -10.34 -8.28
C VAL A 45 -1.74 -10.06 -7.62
N THR A 46 -2.81 -10.66 -8.14
CA THR A 46 -4.19 -10.40 -7.70
C THR A 46 -5.00 -11.70 -7.62
N PRO A 47 -6.00 -11.80 -6.71
CA PRO A 47 -7.01 -12.85 -6.81
C PRO A 47 -7.73 -12.78 -8.16
N ALA A 48 -8.02 -13.93 -8.77
CA ALA A 48 -8.63 -13.98 -10.10
C ALA A 48 -10.00 -13.31 -10.16
N PHE A 49 -10.83 -13.48 -9.11
CA PHE A 49 -12.17 -12.87 -9.05
C PHE A 49 -12.14 -11.34 -8.82
N GLU A 50 -11.00 -10.76 -8.38
CA GLU A 50 -10.80 -9.31 -8.23
C GLU A 50 -9.99 -8.70 -9.39
N ARG A 51 -9.64 -9.49 -10.40
CA ARG A 51 -8.75 -9.04 -11.50
C ARG A 51 -9.27 -7.79 -12.21
N ASP A 52 -10.55 -7.74 -12.54
CA ASP A 52 -11.12 -6.60 -13.26
C ASP A 52 -11.07 -5.33 -12.40
N ARG A 53 -11.40 -5.43 -11.11
CA ARG A 53 -11.24 -4.34 -10.14
C ARG A 53 -9.77 -3.90 -10.01
N ALA A 54 -8.83 -4.84 -10.04
CA ALA A 54 -7.40 -4.52 -9.99
C ALA A 54 -6.98 -3.72 -11.24
N LEU A 55 -7.41 -4.14 -12.43
CA LEU A 55 -7.12 -3.45 -13.69
C LEU A 55 -7.68 -2.02 -13.73
N GLU A 56 -8.80 -1.75 -13.06
CA GLU A 56 -9.33 -0.39 -12.94
C GLU A 56 -8.41 0.55 -12.15
N GLN A 57 -7.58 0.01 -11.25
CA GLN A 57 -6.71 0.80 -10.37
C GLN A 57 -5.24 0.81 -10.80
N ILE A 58 -4.77 -0.23 -11.48
CA ILE A 58 -3.40 -0.34 -11.94
C ILE A 58 -3.13 0.72 -13.01
N ARG A 59 -2.09 1.55 -12.80
CA ARG A 59 -1.67 2.64 -13.69
C ARG A 59 -0.25 2.49 -14.21
N ILE A 60 0.52 1.57 -13.63
CA ILE A 60 1.92 1.32 -13.99
C ILE A 60 2.14 -0.18 -14.20
N GLY A 61 2.77 -0.54 -15.32
CA GLY A 61 2.96 -1.94 -15.72
C GLY A 61 1.67 -2.60 -16.22
N ASP A 62 1.83 -3.67 -16.99
CA ASP A 62 0.76 -4.44 -17.62
C ASP A 62 0.82 -5.95 -17.30
N ASP A 63 1.90 -6.41 -16.64
CA ASP A 63 2.01 -7.80 -16.18
C ASP A 63 1.17 -7.99 -14.92
N VAL A 64 -0.07 -8.47 -15.12
CA VAL A 64 -1.04 -8.73 -14.04
C VAL A 64 -1.34 -10.22 -13.97
N ARG A 65 -0.79 -10.89 -12.95
CA ARG A 65 -0.91 -12.33 -12.72
C ARG A 65 -2.04 -12.61 -11.73
N ALA A 66 -2.99 -13.41 -12.15
CA ALA A 66 -4.15 -13.77 -11.34
C ALA A 66 -4.02 -15.20 -10.79
N TRP A 67 -4.33 -15.38 -9.51
CA TRP A 67 -4.34 -16.68 -8.85
C TRP A 67 -5.76 -17.11 -8.48
N GLN A 68 -6.03 -18.40 -8.58
CA GLN A 68 -7.29 -19.01 -8.18
C GLN A 68 -7.28 -19.40 -6.70
N GLU A 69 -8.45 -19.53 -6.07
CA GLU A 69 -8.60 -19.84 -4.64
C GLU A 69 -7.93 -21.16 -4.21
N ASP A 70 -7.76 -22.10 -5.14
CA ASP A 70 -7.07 -23.38 -4.94
C ASP A 70 -5.57 -23.31 -5.27
N ALA A 71 -5.06 -22.15 -5.68
CA ALA A 71 -3.68 -21.94 -6.07
C ALA A 71 -2.93 -21.02 -5.07
N SER A 72 -1.61 -21.16 -5.02
CA SER A 72 -0.77 -20.32 -4.18
C SER A 72 -0.40 -19.02 -4.89
N PRO A 73 -0.75 -17.84 -4.35
CA PRO A 73 -0.30 -16.56 -4.88
C PRO A 73 1.22 -16.41 -4.85
N TRP A 74 1.87 -17.08 -3.90
CA TRP A 74 3.31 -17.01 -3.69
C TRP A 74 4.11 -17.58 -4.86
N ARG A 75 3.56 -18.57 -5.56
CA ARG A 75 4.15 -19.10 -6.79
C ARG A 75 4.22 -18.04 -7.91
N LEU A 76 3.24 -17.15 -7.98
CA LEU A 76 3.27 -16.05 -8.95
C LEU A 76 4.31 -15.00 -8.59
N VAL A 77 4.51 -14.74 -7.29
CA VAL A 77 5.59 -13.88 -6.81
C VAL A 77 6.95 -14.51 -7.15
N ALA A 78 7.14 -15.80 -6.83
CA ALA A 78 8.38 -16.53 -7.14
C ALA A 78 8.66 -16.55 -8.65
N GLY A 79 7.66 -16.86 -9.48
CA GLY A 79 7.77 -16.81 -10.94
C GLY A 79 8.13 -15.42 -11.46
N ALA A 80 7.62 -14.34 -10.85
CA ALA A 80 8.02 -12.99 -11.22
C ALA A 80 9.51 -12.72 -10.91
N LEU A 81 10.03 -13.24 -9.80
CA LEU A 81 11.45 -13.15 -9.46
C LEU A 81 12.30 -13.95 -10.45
N GLU A 82 11.86 -15.13 -10.85
CA GLU A 82 12.53 -15.98 -11.84
C GLU A 82 12.59 -15.31 -13.21
N ASP A 83 11.46 -14.83 -13.72
CA ASP A 83 11.35 -14.18 -15.02
C ASP A 83 12.22 -12.92 -15.15
N ARG A 84 12.50 -12.26 -14.03
CA ARG A 84 13.37 -11.07 -13.95
C ARG A 84 14.80 -11.40 -13.54
N GLY A 85 15.17 -12.69 -13.42
CA GLY A 85 16.54 -13.14 -13.11
C GLY A 85 17.02 -12.80 -11.70
N VAL A 86 16.08 -12.61 -10.74
CA VAL A 86 16.38 -12.26 -9.35
C VAL A 86 15.95 -13.34 -8.35
N ALA A 87 15.77 -14.57 -8.80
CA ALA A 87 15.34 -15.70 -7.98
C ALA A 87 16.26 -16.01 -6.78
N THR A 88 17.55 -15.65 -6.85
CA THR A 88 18.53 -15.77 -5.77
C THR A 88 18.91 -14.41 -5.17
N GLY A 89 18.22 -13.33 -5.55
CA GLY A 89 18.51 -11.97 -5.17
C GLY A 89 17.99 -11.57 -3.79
N SER A 90 18.32 -10.35 -3.40
CA SER A 90 17.78 -9.71 -2.18
C SER A 90 16.38 -9.16 -2.45
N VAL A 91 15.38 -9.72 -1.76
CA VAL A 91 13.97 -9.35 -1.91
C VAL A 91 13.49 -8.63 -0.66
N GLY A 92 13.26 -7.32 -0.79
CA GLY A 92 12.67 -6.51 0.28
C GLY A 92 11.19 -6.81 0.47
N ILE A 93 10.78 -6.95 1.72
CA ILE A 93 9.37 -7.07 2.10
C ILE A 93 8.94 -5.76 2.76
N GLU A 94 7.84 -5.20 2.28
CA GLU A 94 7.26 -3.98 2.85
C GLU A 94 6.90 -4.20 4.33
N GLU A 95 7.17 -3.20 5.16
CA GLU A 95 7.18 -3.31 6.64
C GLU A 95 5.83 -3.62 7.29
N THR A 96 4.72 -3.33 6.61
CA THR A 96 3.37 -3.58 7.14
C THR A 96 2.76 -4.88 6.64
N MET A 97 3.48 -5.62 5.80
CA MET A 97 3.00 -6.88 5.25
C MET A 97 2.82 -7.93 6.35
N PRO A 98 1.68 -8.65 6.40
CA PRO A 98 1.48 -9.75 7.34
C PRO A 98 2.58 -10.80 7.26
N PHE A 99 2.99 -11.33 8.42
CA PHE A 99 4.00 -12.39 8.48
C PHE A 99 3.63 -13.59 7.59
N ALA A 100 2.35 -14.00 7.57
CA ALA A 100 1.88 -15.10 6.73
C ALA A 100 2.18 -14.90 5.24
N PHE A 101 2.20 -13.66 4.75
CA PHE A 101 2.52 -13.36 3.36
C PHE A 101 4.03 -13.48 3.11
N SER A 102 4.85 -12.92 3.99
CA SER A 102 6.30 -13.03 3.89
C SER A 102 6.78 -14.48 4.03
N ASP A 103 6.18 -15.24 4.93
CA ASP A 103 6.46 -16.67 5.10
C ASP A 103 6.08 -17.48 3.85
N GLY A 104 4.90 -17.21 3.27
CA GLY A 104 4.48 -17.84 2.02
C GLY A 104 5.42 -17.55 0.85
N ILE A 105 5.92 -16.31 0.74
CA ILE A 105 6.93 -15.92 -0.26
C ILE A 105 8.25 -16.68 -0.01
N ALA A 106 8.71 -16.77 1.26
CA ALA A 106 9.92 -17.48 1.61
C ALA A 106 9.86 -18.96 1.23
N GLN A 107 8.71 -19.60 1.46
CA GLN A 107 8.49 -21.00 1.08
C GLN A 107 8.45 -21.20 -0.44
N ALA A 108 7.88 -20.26 -1.20
CA ALA A 108 7.76 -20.36 -2.65
C ALA A 108 9.06 -19.98 -3.38
N ALA A 109 9.88 -19.12 -2.80
CA ALA A 109 11.15 -18.65 -3.34
C ALA A 109 12.33 -18.91 -2.36
N PRO A 110 12.65 -20.18 -2.06
CA PRO A 110 13.61 -20.52 -1.00
C PRO A 110 15.04 -20.09 -1.29
N ALA A 111 15.37 -19.78 -2.54
CA ALA A 111 16.69 -19.28 -2.93
C ALA A 111 16.82 -17.75 -2.80
N ALA A 112 15.71 -17.02 -2.66
CA ALA A 112 15.70 -15.59 -2.46
C ALA A 112 16.08 -15.23 -1.01
N GLN A 113 16.80 -14.13 -0.85
CA GLN A 113 17.16 -13.58 0.45
C GLN A 113 16.15 -12.53 0.87
N LEU A 114 15.16 -12.93 1.69
CA LEU A 114 14.17 -11.97 2.18
C LEU A 114 14.81 -11.01 3.19
N THR A 115 14.55 -9.73 3.01
CA THR A 115 15.06 -8.65 3.87
C THR A 115 13.98 -7.58 4.08
N SER A 116 14.23 -6.65 4.99
CA SER A 116 13.32 -5.51 5.20
C SER A 116 13.31 -4.58 4.00
N GLY A 117 12.11 -4.26 3.50
CA GLY A 117 11.87 -3.23 2.48
C GLY A 117 11.86 -1.80 3.02
N THR A 118 11.86 -1.62 4.35
CA THR A 118 11.77 -0.32 5.05
C THR A 118 12.78 0.72 4.54
N PRO A 119 14.06 0.40 4.24
CA PRO A 119 14.98 1.40 3.69
C PRO A 119 14.51 2.02 2.37
N VAL A 120 13.71 1.29 1.58
CA VAL A 120 13.10 1.80 0.35
C VAL A 120 11.80 2.54 0.66
N THR A 121 10.84 1.87 1.29
CA THR A 121 9.49 2.39 1.52
C THR A 121 9.50 3.62 2.43
N ALA A 122 10.10 3.53 3.60
CA ALA A 122 10.26 4.66 4.50
C ALA A 122 11.25 5.70 3.93
N GLY A 123 12.33 5.27 3.29
CA GLY A 123 13.30 6.16 2.68
C GLY A 123 12.69 7.10 1.64
N CYS A 124 11.81 6.58 0.79
CA CYS A 124 11.09 7.40 -0.20
C CYS A 124 10.06 8.35 0.43
N ARG A 125 9.44 7.96 1.56
CA ARG A 125 8.32 8.68 2.18
C ARG A 125 8.75 9.63 3.32
N MET A 126 9.94 9.44 3.87
CA MET A 126 10.40 10.15 5.07
C MET A 126 10.61 11.65 4.78
N VAL A 127 11.26 11.99 3.69
CA VAL A 127 11.51 13.37 3.29
C VAL A 127 10.46 13.80 2.27
N LYS A 128 9.60 14.76 2.66
CA LYS A 128 8.47 15.23 1.85
C LYS A 128 8.92 16.29 0.87
N ASP A 129 8.52 16.15 -0.39
CA ASP A 129 8.73 17.18 -1.39
C ASP A 129 7.79 18.40 -1.20
N ALA A 130 7.87 19.37 -2.10
CA ALA A 130 7.05 20.58 -2.01
C ALA A 130 5.55 20.30 -2.22
N HIS A 131 5.20 19.38 -3.12
CA HIS A 131 3.82 18.99 -3.40
C HIS A 131 3.21 18.23 -2.22
N GLU A 132 3.93 17.24 -1.69
CA GLU A 132 3.50 16.47 -0.51
C GLU A 132 3.28 17.38 0.71
N ARG A 133 4.20 18.33 0.93
CA ARG A 133 4.03 19.32 2.01
C ARG A 133 2.79 20.17 1.83
N ALA A 134 2.50 20.62 0.60
CA ALA A 134 1.30 21.40 0.31
C ALA A 134 0.02 20.61 0.59
N LEU A 135 -0.02 19.32 0.20
CA LEU A 135 -1.13 18.41 0.51
C LEU A 135 -1.30 18.20 2.02
N MET A 136 -0.21 17.99 2.75
CA MET A 136 -0.24 17.83 4.21
C MET A 136 -0.72 19.11 4.91
N HIS A 137 -0.28 20.29 4.47
CA HIS A 137 -0.78 21.58 4.97
C HIS A 137 -2.27 21.73 4.74
N ARG A 138 -2.75 21.37 3.55
CA ARG A 138 -4.17 21.43 3.21
C ARG A 138 -4.99 20.49 4.09
N ALA A 139 -4.54 19.26 4.27
CA ALA A 139 -5.19 18.27 5.15
C ALA A 139 -5.26 18.77 6.60
N ALA A 140 -4.16 19.30 7.12
CA ALA A 140 -4.11 19.86 8.48
C ALA A 140 -5.04 21.06 8.64
N GLU A 141 -5.16 21.95 7.62
CA GLU A 141 -6.09 23.08 7.65
C GLU A 141 -7.54 22.62 7.68
N ILE A 142 -7.90 21.63 6.85
CA ILE A 142 -9.25 21.04 6.83
C ILE A 142 -9.59 20.47 8.20
N THR A 143 -8.70 19.66 8.77
CA THR A 143 -8.89 19.06 10.10
C THR A 143 -9.06 20.14 11.17
N ARG A 144 -8.23 21.19 11.16
CA ARG A 144 -8.34 22.30 12.11
C ARG A 144 -9.67 23.05 11.99
N ARG A 145 -10.15 23.27 10.77
CA ARG A 145 -11.47 23.91 10.52
C ARG A 145 -12.61 23.03 11.00
N ALA A 146 -12.55 21.73 10.73
CA ALA A 146 -13.56 20.77 11.22
C ALA A 146 -13.61 20.74 12.75
N HIS A 147 -12.45 20.65 13.42
CA HIS A 147 -12.39 20.68 14.88
C HIS A 147 -12.93 22.00 15.47
N ARG A 148 -12.58 23.15 14.90
CA ARG A 148 -13.15 24.44 15.36
C ARG A 148 -14.68 24.45 15.30
N ALA A 149 -15.26 23.92 14.24
CA ALA A 149 -16.72 23.84 14.11
C ALA A 149 -17.33 22.91 15.19
N VAL A 150 -16.69 21.76 15.44
CA VAL A 150 -17.15 20.85 16.50
C VAL A 150 -17.05 21.50 17.88
N PHE A 151 -15.90 22.10 18.21
CA PHE A 151 -15.71 22.77 19.52
C PHE A 151 -16.73 23.89 19.76
N ALA A 152 -17.04 24.68 18.73
CA ALA A 152 -18.06 25.72 18.82
C ALA A 152 -19.47 25.18 19.07
N SER A 153 -19.72 23.91 18.74
CA SER A 153 -21.02 23.23 18.88
C SER A 153 -21.17 22.45 20.18
N LEU A 154 -20.06 22.14 20.89
CA LEU A 154 -20.11 21.37 22.11
C LEU A 154 -20.89 22.09 23.22
N ARG A 155 -21.69 21.32 23.96
CA ARG A 155 -22.46 21.75 25.13
C ARG A 155 -22.35 20.67 26.21
N GLU A 156 -22.66 21.04 27.45
CA GLU A 156 -22.83 20.07 28.53
C GLU A 156 -23.87 19.03 28.13
N GLY A 157 -23.59 17.75 28.34
CA GLY A 157 -24.42 16.62 27.92
C GLY A 157 -24.20 16.14 26.48
N THR A 158 -23.36 16.83 25.68
CA THR A 158 -23.01 16.31 24.34
C THR A 158 -22.33 14.94 24.43
N THR A 159 -22.88 13.95 23.75
CA THR A 159 -22.32 12.61 23.72
C THR A 159 -21.13 12.50 22.73
N VAL A 160 -20.25 11.53 22.98
CA VAL A 160 -19.15 11.21 22.06
C VAL A 160 -19.65 10.85 20.65
N LYS A 161 -20.82 10.18 20.56
CA LYS A 161 -21.45 9.82 19.29
C LYS A 161 -21.85 11.05 18.49
N GLU A 162 -22.45 12.05 19.14
CA GLU A 162 -22.82 13.33 18.49
C GLU A 162 -21.57 14.08 18.03
N ALA A 163 -20.58 14.23 18.87
CA ALA A 163 -19.33 14.90 18.52
C ALA A 163 -18.63 14.24 17.32
N ARG A 164 -18.57 12.90 17.28
CA ARG A 164 -18.07 12.15 16.11
C ARG A 164 -18.88 12.41 14.85
N SER A 165 -20.19 12.40 14.94
CA SER A 165 -21.10 12.68 13.81
C SER A 165 -20.90 14.09 13.26
N TRP A 166 -20.73 15.08 14.14
CA TRP A 166 -20.45 16.46 13.73
C TRP A 166 -19.08 16.58 13.07
N CYS A 167 -18.08 15.89 13.60
CA CYS A 167 -16.73 15.86 13.00
C CYS A 167 -16.76 15.29 11.57
N ALA A 168 -17.40 14.14 11.37
CA ALA A 168 -17.55 13.53 10.05
C ALA A 168 -18.35 14.45 9.10
N THR A 169 -19.39 15.12 9.60
CA THR A 169 -20.19 16.07 8.81
C THR A 169 -19.37 17.30 8.43
N ALA A 170 -18.55 17.83 9.33
CA ALA A 170 -17.68 18.96 9.05
C ALA A 170 -16.64 18.61 7.98
N HIS A 171 -16.03 17.44 8.03
CA HIS A 171 -15.09 16.96 7.02
C HIS A 171 -15.77 16.83 5.64
N ARG A 172 -16.96 16.21 5.57
CA ARG A 172 -17.72 16.11 4.31
C ARG A 172 -18.05 17.47 3.71
N ARG A 173 -18.45 18.44 4.53
CA ARG A 173 -18.72 19.84 4.07
C ARG A 173 -17.46 20.54 3.56
N LEU A 174 -16.28 20.11 4.00
CA LEU A 174 -14.99 20.61 3.51
C LEU A 174 -14.45 19.80 2.31
N GLY A 175 -15.25 18.88 1.77
CA GLY A 175 -14.95 18.14 0.55
C GLY A 175 -14.05 16.90 0.74
N VAL A 176 -13.92 16.40 1.98
CA VAL A 176 -13.13 15.20 2.26
C VAL A 176 -13.95 14.13 2.96
N ARG A 177 -13.53 12.87 2.82
CA ARG A 177 -14.10 11.77 3.59
C ARG A 177 -13.78 11.98 5.07
N GLY A 178 -14.76 11.82 5.94
CA GLY A 178 -14.62 11.99 7.38
C GLY A 178 -15.07 10.75 8.16
#